data_33891c9df339669400c190bfc529aaeb
#
_entry.id   33891c9df339669400c190bfc529aaeb
#
_cell.length_a   1.000
_cell.length_b   1.000
_cell.length_c   1.000
_cell.angle_alpha   90.00
_cell.angle_beta   90.00
_cell.angle_gamma   90.00
#
_symmetry.space_group_name_H-M   'P 1'
#
loop_
_entity.id
_entity.type
_entity.pdbx_description
1 polymer ?
#
loop_
_entity_poly.entity_id
_entity_poly.type
_entity_poly.pdbx_seq_one_letter_code
_entity_poly.pdbx_strand_id
1 'polypeptide(L)'
;KLEFMEYAQAFLAGRSYASMTNGVYTLSGAFSAFRKQAMLKSRMYNTDTICEDTQITFQMRYLFKEHVEVCENALFFVDPIEGMNKLYTQRQRWQRGSLEVAKMFQDNGLKLHRIFTDVNVKTIVFDHTFALPRLIWYLATIYLLSVKYSGNALVYSTLLIYVLYVLVGIGYFLYAQAFMKVTPETRKYYWKHMGYVLLLPLFNFLVFFIRVAGIINSINSDSSWRTNSLTDEKNVFLKIIKQDFRKPLAFLEKLRTIFNNEEETG
;
A
#
# COMPACT_ATOMS: atom_id res chain seq x y z
N LYS A 1 -14.63 -4.05 -7.01
CA LYS A 1 -15.39 -4.29 -5.78
C LYS A 1 -14.49 -4.39 -4.55
N LEU A 2 -13.40 -5.15 -4.60
CA LEU A 2 -12.41 -5.23 -3.50
C LEU A 2 -11.79 -3.86 -3.20
N GLU A 3 -11.44 -3.10 -4.21
CA GLU A 3 -10.95 -1.72 -4.07
C GLU A 3 -12.00 -0.81 -3.38
N PHE A 4 -13.27 -0.92 -3.78
CA PHE A 4 -14.34 -0.19 -3.13
C PHE A 4 -14.45 -0.53 -1.63
N MET A 5 -14.36 -1.82 -1.28
CA MET A 5 -14.36 -2.26 0.11
C MET A 5 -13.15 -1.74 0.89
N GLU A 6 -11.95 -1.81 0.28
CA GLU A 6 -10.73 -1.25 0.87
C GLU A 6 -10.85 0.26 1.07
N TYR A 7 -11.36 1.01 0.08
CA TYR A 7 -11.53 2.46 0.19
C TYR A 7 -12.53 2.85 1.28
N ALA A 8 -13.64 2.13 1.38
CA ALA A 8 -14.60 2.37 2.46
C ALA A 8 -13.98 2.15 3.84
N GLN A 9 -13.18 1.11 4.01
CA GLN A 9 -12.49 0.85 5.27
C GLN A 9 -11.37 1.86 5.54
N ALA A 10 -10.51 2.13 4.57
CA ALA A 10 -9.34 2.99 4.77
C ALA A 10 -9.72 4.49 4.83
N PHE A 11 -10.57 4.93 3.92
CA PHE A 11 -10.81 6.36 3.73
C PHE A 11 -12.06 6.88 4.45
N LEU A 12 -13.09 6.08 4.62
CA LEU A 12 -14.21 6.49 5.45
C LEU A 12 -13.94 6.14 6.92
N ALA A 13 -13.84 4.86 7.25
CA ALA A 13 -13.69 4.45 8.65
C ALA A 13 -12.31 4.83 9.24
N GLY A 14 -11.23 4.50 8.54
CA GLY A 14 -9.86 4.71 9.05
C GLY A 14 -9.49 6.18 9.20
N ARG A 15 -9.80 7.01 8.22
CA ARG A 15 -9.51 8.45 8.30
C ARG A 15 -10.40 9.18 9.28
N SER A 16 -11.68 8.79 9.43
CA SER A 16 -12.54 9.36 10.46
C SER A 16 -12.01 9.06 11.86
N TYR A 17 -11.58 7.81 12.10
CA TYR A 17 -10.90 7.47 13.36
C TYR A 17 -9.62 8.29 13.56
N ALA A 18 -8.80 8.43 12.51
CA ALA A 18 -7.59 9.25 12.55
C ALA A 18 -7.91 10.73 12.82
N SER A 19 -9.01 11.26 12.30
CA SER A 19 -9.48 12.62 12.58
C SER A 19 -9.80 12.81 14.06
N MET A 20 -10.56 11.87 14.65
CA MET A 20 -10.92 11.91 16.10
C MET A 20 -9.68 11.89 17.01
N THR A 21 -8.61 11.22 16.60
CA THR A 21 -7.37 11.09 17.36
C THR A 21 -6.30 12.13 16.96
N ASN A 22 -6.67 13.13 16.17
CA ASN A 22 -5.74 14.09 15.55
C ASN A 22 -4.58 13.39 14.81
N GLY A 23 -4.86 12.27 14.17
CA GLY A 23 -3.90 11.38 13.52
C GLY A 23 -3.95 11.39 12.00
N VAL A 24 -4.69 12.32 11.37
CA VAL A 24 -4.74 12.43 9.90
C VAL A 24 -3.37 12.77 9.35
N TYR A 25 -2.78 11.86 8.59
CA TYR A 25 -1.43 12.03 8.03
C TYR A 25 -1.43 12.36 6.52
N THR A 26 -2.56 12.15 5.85
CA THR A 26 -2.72 12.47 4.43
C THR A 26 -4.15 12.88 4.13
N LEU A 27 -4.31 13.94 3.34
CA LEU A 27 -5.58 14.38 2.78
C LEU A 27 -5.93 13.58 1.52
N SER A 28 -7.12 13.81 0.97
CA SER A 28 -7.45 13.36 -0.38
C SER A 28 -7.17 14.49 -1.35
N GLY A 29 -6.14 14.36 -2.18
CA GLY A 29 -5.77 15.39 -3.15
C GLY A 29 -6.93 15.78 -4.08
N ALA A 30 -7.81 14.82 -4.40
CA ALA A 30 -8.98 15.05 -5.25
C ALA A 30 -10.13 15.82 -4.56
N PHE A 31 -10.21 15.81 -3.22
CA PHE A 31 -11.33 16.43 -2.50
C PHE A 31 -10.91 16.91 -1.11
N SER A 32 -10.33 18.11 -1.06
CA SER A 32 -9.87 18.76 0.17
C SER A 32 -10.16 20.25 0.15
N ALA A 33 -10.44 20.81 1.32
CA ALA A 33 -10.66 22.23 1.52
C ALA A 33 -9.67 22.79 2.54
N PHE A 34 -9.17 23.99 2.29
CA PHE A 34 -8.19 24.67 3.13
C PHE A 34 -8.67 26.04 3.54
N ARG A 35 -8.40 26.43 4.78
CA ARG A 35 -8.51 27.84 5.16
C ARG A 35 -7.46 28.64 4.40
N LYS A 36 -7.88 29.70 3.69
CA LYS A 36 -6.98 30.54 2.90
C LYS A 36 -5.75 30.99 3.68
N GLN A 37 -5.94 31.44 4.94
CA GLN A 37 -4.83 31.89 5.79
C GLN A 37 -3.81 30.80 6.09
N ALA A 38 -4.26 29.55 6.34
CA ALA A 38 -3.37 28.43 6.57
C ALA A 38 -2.60 28.09 5.28
N MET A 39 -3.30 28.10 4.15
CA MET A 39 -2.68 27.82 2.85
C MET A 39 -1.61 28.85 2.48
N LEU A 40 -1.85 30.12 2.72
CA LEU A 40 -0.90 31.22 2.45
C LEU A 40 0.35 31.18 3.35
N LYS A 41 0.29 30.56 4.52
CA LYS A 41 1.46 30.32 5.39
C LYS A 41 2.32 29.17 4.89
N SER A 42 1.75 28.25 4.13
CA SER A 42 2.42 27.04 3.63
C SER A 42 3.17 27.30 2.34
N ARG A 43 3.97 26.32 1.93
CA ARG A 43 4.54 26.29 0.58
C ARG A 43 3.53 25.85 -0.49
N MET A 44 2.25 25.79 -0.13
CA MET A 44 1.17 25.27 -0.97
C MET A 44 1.47 23.84 -1.45
N TYR A 45 0.98 23.46 -2.62
CA TYR A 45 1.32 22.20 -3.25
C TYR A 45 2.74 22.27 -3.81
N ASN A 46 3.61 21.44 -3.28
CA ASN A 46 5.01 21.38 -3.70
C ASN A 46 5.20 20.26 -4.73
N THR A 47 6.05 20.50 -5.70
CA THR A 47 6.41 19.56 -6.77
C THR A 47 7.59 18.66 -6.41
N ASP A 48 8.15 18.81 -5.21
CA ASP A 48 9.31 18.03 -4.75
C ASP A 48 8.95 16.56 -4.40
N THR A 49 7.67 16.22 -4.39
CA THR A 49 7.17 14.86 -4.14
C THR A 49 5.99 14.53 -5.03
N ILE A 50 5.82 13.25 -5.30
CA ILE A 50 4.64 12.73 -6.03
C ILE A 50 3.38 12.59 -5.16
N CYS A 51 3.46 12.87 -3.85
CA CYS A 51 2.35 12.87 -2.91
C CYS A 51 2.21 14.24 -2.25
N GLU A 52 1.85 15.22 -3.06
CA GLU A 52 1.64 16.62 -2.67
C GLU A 52 0.58 16.76 -1.58
N ASP A 53 -0.43 15.90 -1.57
CA ASP A 53 -1.50 15.86 -0.58
C ASP A 53 -0.98 15.44 0.80
N THR A 54 -0.13 14.42 0.85
CA THR A 54 0.54 14.00 2.08
C THR A 54 1.51 15.08 2.55
N GLN A 55 2.28 15.65 1.64
CA GLN A 55 3.26 16.69 1.94
C GLN A 55 2.61 17.93 2.55
N ILE A 56 1.52 18.44 1.97
CA ILE A 56 0.81 19.60 2.53
C ILE A 56 0.16 19.29 3.88
N THR A 57 -0.33 18.05 4.07
CA THR A 57 -0.85 17.60 5.37
C THR A 57 0.24 17.68 6.45
N PHE A 58 1.45 17.23 6.13
CA PHE A 58 2.60 17.30 7.03
C PHE A 58 3.01 18.74 7.31
N GLN A 59 3.00 19.66 6.31
CA GLN A 59 3.23 21.08 6.57
C GLN A 59 2.24 21.62 7.59
N MET A 60 0.93 21.41 7.36
CA MET A 60 -0.12 21.91 8.26
C MET A 60 0.09 21.41 9.69
N ARG A 61 0.35 20.12 9.87
CA ARG A 61 0.44 19.52 11.19
C ARG A 61 1.78 19.75 11.88
N TYR A 62 2.90 19.58 11.17
CA TYR A 62 4.23 19.65 11.79
C TYR A 62 4.78 21.05 11.88
N LEU A 63 4.69 21.82 10.81
CA LEU A 63 5.29 23.15 10.78
C LEU A 63 4.36 24.19 11.39
N PHE A 64 3.07 24.13 11.06
CA PHE A 64 2.12 25.17 11.45
C PHE A 64 1.26 24.79 12.66
N LYS A 65 1.29 23.51 13.08
CA LYS A 65 0.46 22.98 14.18
C LYS A 65 -1.03 23.21 13.98
N GLU A 66 -1.45 23.29 12.72
CA GLU A 66 -2.85 23.43 12.33
C GLU A 66 -3.57 22.08 12.50
N HIS A 67 -4.86 22.16 12.75
CA HIS A 67 -5.71 20.98 12.87
C HIS A 67 -6.19 20.51 11.50
N VAL A 68 -6.18 19.18 11.29
CA VAL A 68 -6.63 18.55 10.04
C VAL A 68 -7.75 17.58 10.39
N GLU A 69 -8.93 17.82 9.84
CA GLU A 69 -10.13 17.04 10.08
C GLU A 69 -10.67 16.39 8.81
N VAL A 70 -11.43 15.33 8.99
CA VAL A 70 -12.20 14.66 7.95
C VAL A 70 -13.65 15.06 8.08
N CYS A 71 -14.21 15.61 7.01
CA CYS A 71 -15.64 15.89 6.93
C CYS A 71 -16.39 14.60 6.53
N GLU A 72 -17.01 13.95 7.50
CA GLU A 72 -17.64 12.62 7.35
C GLU A 72 -18.78 12.60 6.33
N ASN A 73 -19.45 13.73 6.12
CA ASN A 73 -20.57 13.87 5.18
C ASN A 73 -20.14 14.27 3.77
N ALA A 74 -18.87 14.60 3.57
CA ALA A 74 -18.32 15.01 2.28
C ALA A 74 -17.77 13.80 1.53
N LEU A 75 -18.63 13.13 0.80
CA LEU A 75 -18.29 11.95 0.00
C LEU A 75 -18.05 12.36 -1.45
N PHE A 76 -17.05 11.76 -2.08
CA PHE A 76 -16.80 11.85 -3.50
C PHE A 76 -16.51 10.47 -4.07
N PHE A 77 -16.78 10.32 -5.34
CA PHE A 77 -16.58 9.05 -6.05
C PHE A 77 -15.45 9.22 -7.06
N VAL A 78 -14.67 8.18 -7.20
CA VAL A 78 -13.56 8.09 -8.18
C VAL A 78 -13.81 6.94 -9.11
N ASP A 79 -13.24 7.04 -10.31
CA ASP A 79 -13.31 5.94 -11.27
C ASP A 79 -12.59 4.70 -10.74
N PRO A 80 -13.12 3.51 -10.99
CA PRO A 80 -12.51 2.27 -10.58
C PRO A 80 -11.18 2.03 -11.30
N ILE A 81 -10.24 1.38 -10.62
CA ILE A 81 -8.98 0.99 -11.23
C ILE A 81 -9.22 -0.12 -12.26
N GLU A 82 -8.86 0.16 -13.48
CA GLU A 82 -8.94 -0.79 -14.60
C GLU A 82 -7.60 -1.52 -14.76
N GLY A 83 -7.55 -2.74 -14.25
CA GLY A 83 -6.43 -3.66 -14.48
C GLY A 83 -5.24 -3.51 -13.52
N MET A 84 -4.40 -4.53 -13.54
CA MET A 84 -3.28 -4.69 -12.62
C MET A 84 -2.19 -3.63 -12.79
N ASN A 85 -1.95 -3.14 -14.01
CA ASN A 85 -0.94 -2.13 -14.25
C ASN A 85 -1.30 -0.79 -13.59
N LYS A 86 -2.57 -0.37 -13.67
CA LYS A 86 -3.05 0.85 -13.01
C LYS A 86 -3.00 0.71 -11.49
N LEU A 87 -3.40 -0.46 -10.96
CA LEU A 87 -3.30 -0.77 -9.53
C LEU A 87 -1.84 -0.70 -9.07
N TYR A 88 -0.94 -1.34 -9.80
CA TYR A 88 0.48 -1.38 -9.50
C TYR A 88 1.10 0.03 -9.44
N THR A 89 0.92 0.82 -10.50
CA THR A 89 1.47 2.19 -10.56
C THR A 89 0.89 3.10 -9.47
N GLN A 90 -0.41 2.99 -9.18
CA GLN A 90 -1.05 3.79 -8.13
C GLN A 90 -0.51 3.45 -6.73
N ARG A 91 -0.48 2.15 -6.36
CA ARG A 91 -0.04 1.71 -5.04
C ARG A 91 1.45 1.94 -4.81
N GLN A 92 2.25 1.72 -5.85
CA GLN A 92 3.67 2.02 -5.82
C GLN A 92 3.91 3.52 -5.62
N ARG A 93 3.19 4.38 -6.36
CA ARG A 93 3.28 5.83 -6.21
C ARG A 93 2.93 6.27 -4.78
N TRP A 94 1.85 5.76 -4.20
CA TRP A 94 1.47 6.08 -2.82
C TRP A 94 2.54 5.67 -1.82
N GLN A 95 3.12 4.47 -1.99
CA GLN A 95 4.16 3.99 -1.08
C GLN A 95 5.43 4.84 -1.17
N ARG A 96 5.89 5.13 -2.39
CA ARG A 96 7.06 5.96 -2.64
C ARG A 96 6.87 7.37 -2.08
N GLY A 97 5.76 8.02 -2.43
CA GLY A 97 5.48 9.38 -1.98
C GLY A 97 5.38 9.50 -0.46
N SER A 98 4.80 8.51 0.22
CA SER A 98 4.79 8.49 1.69
C SER A 98 6.20 8.45 2.28
N LEU A 99 7.11 7.65 1.71
CA LEU A 99 8.51 7.57 2.15
C LEU A 99 9.29 8.86 1.85
N GLU A 100 9.04 9.47 0.70
CA GLU A 100 9.65 10.76 0.34
C GLU A 100 9.26 11.87 1.30
N VAL A 101 7.96 11.99 1.57
CA VAL A 101 7.45 12.97 2.54
C VAL A 101 8.04 12.69 3.93
N ALA A 102 8.11 11.43 4.35
CA ALA A 102 8.75 11.06 5.61
C ALA A 102 10.19 11.54 5.69
N LYS A 103 10.97 11.33 4.64
CA LYS A 103 12.36 11.78 4.53
C LYS A 103 12.47 13.32 4.59
N MET A 104 11.61 14.03 3.86
CA MET A 104 11.58 15.51 3.87
C MET A 104 11.35 16.11 5.25
N PHE A 105 10.55 15.44 6.10
CA PHE A 105 10.23 15.92 7.45
C PHE A 105 11.06 15.28 8.55
N GLN A 106 12.01 14.41 8.23
CA GLN A 106 12.87 13.75 9.22
C GLN A 106 13.68 14.75 10.04
N ASP A 107 14.26 15.76 9.42
CA ASP A 107 15.05 16.80 10.07
C ASP A 107 14.19 17.71 10.96
N ASN A 108 12.90 17.80 10.68
CA ASN A 108 11.91 18.58 11.41
C ASN A 108 11.32 17.82 12.63
N GLY A 109 11.92 16.73 13.06
CA GLY A 109 11.53 16.05 14.29
C GLY A 109 10.90 14.68 14.16
N LEU A 110 10.86 14.12 12.94
CA LEU A 110 10.43 12.75 12.72
C LEU A 110 11.54 11.78 13.16
N LYS A 111 11.49 11.33 14.42
CA LYS A 111 12.50 10.42 14.96
C LYS A 111 11.95 9.02 15.12
N LEU A 112 12.56 8.04 14.46
CA LEU A 112 12.12 6.63 14.46
C LEU A 112 12.00 6.05 15.88
N HIS A 113 12.81 6.49 16.83
CA HIS A 113 12.70 6.04 18.22
C HIS A 113 11.39 6.47 18.91
N ARG A 114 10.67 7.45 18.34
CA ARG A 114 9.34 7.88 18.82
C ARG A 114 8.18 7.10 18.22
N ILE A 115 8.42 5.90 17.71
CA ILE A 115 7.44 5.06 17.03
C ILE A 115 6.14 4.81 17.83
N PHE A 116 6.24 4.83 19.15
CA PHE A 116 5.09 4.61 20.02
C PHE A 116 4.38 5.90 20.47
N THR A 117 5.06 7.03 20.36
CA THR A 117 4.56 8.32 20.88
C THR A 117 4.19 9.30 19.76
N ASP A 118 4.80 9.18 18.57
CA ASP A 118 4.53 10.04 17.43
C ASP A 118 3.65 9.32 16.41
N VAL A 119 2.43 9.83 16.22
CA VAL A 119 1.44 9.24 15.29
C VAL A 119 1.98 9.12 13.87
N ASN A 120 2.81 10.07 13.44
CA ASN A 120 3.29 10.08 12.07
C ASN A 120 4.43 9.08 11.86
N VAL A 121 5.33 8.95 12.84
CA VAL A 121 6.34 7.88 12.83
C VAL A 121 5.66 6.52 12.84
N LYS A 122 4.65 6.36 13.70
CA LYS A 122 3.84 5.15 13.76
C LYS A 122 3.17 4.84 12.41
N THR A 123 2.59 5.85 11.76
CA THR A 123 1.89 5.68 10.48
C THR A 123 2.86 5.32 9.35
N ILE A 124 4.07 5.89 9.33
CA ILE A 124 5.09 5.56 8.34
C ILE A 124 5.58 4.13 8.51
N VAL A 125 5.84 3.72 9.76
CA VAL A 125 6.39 2.38 10.04
C VAL A 125 5.34 1.30 9.91
N PHE A 126 4.16 1.54 10.46
CA PHE A 126 3.10 0.52 10.46
C PHE A 126 2.19 0.61 9.26
N ASP A 127 2.08 1.81 8.70
CA ASP A 127 1.16 2.17 7.63
C ASP A 127 -0.23 1.45 7.78
N HIS A 128 -1.22 1.81 7.00
CA HIS A 128 -2.53 1.15 7.06
C HIS A 128 -2.53 -0.28 6.52
N THR A 129 -1.48 -0.70 5.82
CA THR A 129 -1.32 -2.06 5.30
C THR A 129 -0.39 -2.92 6.13
N PHE A 130 0.24 -2.36 7.16
CA PHE A 130 1.25 -3.04 7.97
C PHE A 130 2.34 -3.71 7.12
N ALA A 131 2.82 -3.01 6.07
CA ALA A 131 3.76 -3.56 5.10
C ALA A 131 5.05 -4.07 5.77
N LEU A 132 5.66 -3.28 6.64
CA LEU A 132 6.90 -3.67 7.33
C LEU A 132 6.70 -4.84 8.31
N PRO A 133 5.70 -4.85 9.21
CA PRO A 133 5.42 -6.02 10.06
C PRO A 133 5.13 -7.29 9.26
N ARG A 134 4.43 -7.19 8.14
CA ARG A 134 4.18 -8.34 7.26
C ARG A 134 5.45 -8.88 6.62
N LEU A 135 6.34 -8.01 6.16
CA LEU A 135 7.64 -8.42 5.61
C LEU A 135 8.44 -9.20 6.65
N ILE A 136 8.53 -8.69 7.88
CA ILE A 136 9.19 -9.37 9.00
C ILE A 136 8.57 -10.75 9.24
N TRP A 137 7.23 -10.83 9.28
CA TRP A 137 6.52 -12.09 9.47
C TRP A 137 6.81 -13.10 8.36
N TYR A 138 6.82 -12.70 7.09
CA TYR A 138 7.11 -13.62 5.98
C TYR A 138 8.56 -14.11 6.01
N LEU A 139 9.52 -13.22 6.29
CA LEU A 139 10.92 -13.60 6.46
C LEU A 139 11.12 -14.56 7.64
N ALA A 140 10.47 -14.28 8.78
CA ALA A 140 10.47 -15.17 9.93
C ALA A 140 9.86 -16.54 9.60
N THR A 141 8.76 -16.57 8.85
CA THR A 141 8.12 -17.81 8.41
C THR A 141 9.06 -18.66 7.53
N ILE A 142 9.71 -18.01 6.55
CA ILE A 142 10.71 -18.68 5.70
C ILE A 142 11.87 -19.24 6.54
N TYR A 143 12.38 -18.44 7.48
CA TYR A 143 13.44 -18.87 8.39
C TYR A 143 13.00 -20.08 9.24
N LEU A 144 11.83 -20.04 9.86
CA LEU A 144 11.29 -21.12 10.67
C LEU A 144 11.11 -22.40 9.87
N LEU A 145 10.68 -22.32 8.61
CA LEU A 145 10.62 -23.46 7.70
C LEU A 145 12.02 -24.03 7.42
N SER A 146 13.02 -23.17 7.23
CA SER A 146 14.40 -23.60 6.94
C SER A 146 15.04 -24.36 8.10
N VAL A 147 14.71 -24.00 9.34
CA VAL A 147 15.17 -24.70 10.56
C VAL A 147 14.26 -25.87 10.95
N LYS A 148 13.38 -26.31 10.03
CA LYS A 148 12.47 -27.46 10.22
C LYS A 148 11.50 -27.30 11.41
N TYR A 149 11.10 -26.07 11.72
CA TYR A 149 10.04 -25.84 12.70
C TYR A 149 8.72 -26.47 12.23
N SER A 150 7.82 -26.79 13.16
CA SER A 150 6.57 -27.47 12.87
C SER A 150 5.75 -26.74 11.78
N GLY A 151 5.63 -27.35 10.60
CA GLY A 151 4.83 -26.81 9.49
C GLY A 151 3.36 -26.66 9.86
N ASN A 152 2.81 -27.59 10.65
CA ASN A 152 1.43 -27.51 11.12
C ASN A 152 1.21 -26.26 12.01
N ALA A 153 2.14 -25.95 12.91
CA ALA A 153 2.05 -24.77 13.75
C ALA A 153 2.07 -23.47 12.90
N LEU A 154 2.89 -23.42 11.84
CA LEU A 154 2.93 -22.29 10.92
C LEU A 154 1.64 -22.14 10.12
N VAL A 155 1.03 -23.23 9.67
CA VAL A 155 -0.26 -23.23 8.98
C VAL A 155 -1.36 -22.73 9.90
N TYR A 156 -1.47 -23.28 11.12
CA TYR A 156 -2.49 -22.84 12.08
C TYR A 156 -2.34 -21.38 12.49
N SER A 157 -1.11 -20.90 12.71
CA SER A 157 -0.87 -19.49 13.03
C SER A 157 -1.24 -18.57 11.88
N THR A 158 -0.94 -18.97 10.64
CA THR A 158 -1.33 -18.20 9.45
C THR A 158 -2.85 -18.16 9.29
N LEU A 159 -3.52 -19.28 9.49
CA LEU A 159 -4.99 -19.34 9.47
C LEU A 159 -5.63 -18.49 10.56
N LEU A 160 -5.08 -18.53 11.79
CA LEU A 160 -5.54 -17.68 12.89
C LEU A 160 -5.38 -16.19 12.53
N ILE A 161 -4.24 -15.79 12.00
CA ILE A 161 -4.01 -14.41 11.54
C ILE A 161 -5.03 -14.02 10.47
N TYR A 162 -5.28 -14.89 9.50
CA TYR A 162 -6.29 -14.64 8.47
C TYR A 162 -7.68 -14.40 9.07
N VAL A 163 -8.13 -15.27 10.00
CA VAL A 163 -9.41 -15.12 10.69
C VAL A 163 -9.48 -13.80 11.46
N LEU A 164 -8.41 -13.43 12.18
CA LEU A 164 -8.34 -12.15 12.88
C LEU A 164 -8.46 -10.95 11.92
N TYR A 165 -7.80 -11.00 10.76
CA TYR A 165 -7.96 -9.96 9.74
C TYR A 165 -9.39 -9.86 9.21
N VAL A 166 -10.06 -10.99 9.01
CA VAL A 166 -11.47 -11.01 8.59
C VAL A 166 -12.37 -10.41 9.67
N LEU A 167 -12.19 -10.77 10.94
CA LEU A 167 -12.97 -10.22 12.05
C LEU A 167 -12.79 -8.71 12.18
N VAL A 168 -11.57 -8.21 12.10
CA VAL A 168 -11.28 -6.78 12.08
C VAL A 168 -11.90 -6.13 10.84
N GLY A 169 -11.83 -6.78 9.68
CA GLY A 169 -12.46 -6.33 8.45
C GLY A 169 -13.98 -6.18 8.57
N ILE A 170 -14.64 -7.12 9.25
CA ILE A 170 -16.09 -7.03 9.55
C ILE A 170 -16.36 -5.84 10.47
N GLY A 171 -15.55 -5.63 11.51
CA GLY A 171 -15.66 -4.45 12.38
C GLY A 171 -15.58 -3.14 11.59
N TYR A 172 -14.58 -2.99 10.74
CA TYR A 172 -14.44 -1.82 9.85
C TYR A 172 -15.60 -1.71 8.86
N PHE A 173 -16.10 -2.83 8.33
CA PHE A 173 -17.26 -2.86 7.46
C PHE A 173 -18.48 -2.26 8.15
N LEU A 174 -18.77 -2.71 9.36
CA LEU A 174 -19.90 -2.21 10.16
C LEU A 174 -19.74 -0.73 10.52
N TYR A 175 -18.52 -0.32 10.87
CA TYR A 175 -18.22 1.07 11.18
C TYR A 175 -18.38 1.99 9.95
N ALA A 176 -17.88 1.59 8.78
CA ALA A 176 -18.02 2.36 7.54
C ALA A 176 -19.49 2.60 7.13
N GLN A 177 -20.41 1.72 7.52
CA GLN A 177 -21.85 1.90 7.30
C GLN A 177 -22.40 3.18 7.93
N ALA A 178 -21.81 3.65 9.03
CA ALA A 178 -22.26 4.85 9.71
C ALA A 178 -22.09 6.10 8.82
N PHE A 179 -21.00 6.15 8.04
CA PHE A 179 -20.69 7.27 7.15
C PHE A 179 -21.50 7.25 5.84
N MET A 180 -22.03 6.10 5.45
CA MET A 180 -22.83 5.94 4.23
C MET A 180 -24.32 6.26 4.43
N LYS A 181 -24.71 6.76 5.61
CA LYS A 181 -26.11 7.14 5.88
C LYS A 181 -26.62 8.24 4.94
N VAL A 182 -25.73 9.14 4.53
CA VAL A 182 -26.01 10.25 3.62
C VAL A 182 -26.32 9.78 2.20
N THR A 183 -25.84 8.59 1.82
CA THR A 183 -26.02 8.00 0.49
C THR A 183 -26.65 6.59 0.62
N PRO A 184 -27.98 6.48 0.76
CA PRO A 184 -28.66 5.19 1.01
C PRO A 184 -28.39 4.13 -0.07
N GLU A 185 -28.26 4.55 -1.33
CA GLU A 185 -27.97 3.65 -2.45
C GLU A 185 -26.57 3.03 -2.32
N THR A 186 -25.57 3.85 -2.02
CA THR A 186 -24.20 3.38 -1.76
C THR A 186 -24.15 2.45 -0.58
N ARG A 187 -24.91 2.76 0.50
CA ARG A 187 -25.02 1.90 1.67
C ARG A 187 -25.62 0.53 1.33
N LYS A 188 -26.71 0.50 0.55
CA LYS A 188 -27.34 -0.75 0.09
C LYS A 188 -26.39 -1.57 -0.79
N TYR A 189 -25.68 -0.90 -1.69
CA TYR A 189 -24.68 -1.53 -2.52
C TYR A 189 -23.53 -2.14 -1.68
N TYR A 190 -23.06 -1.43 -0.68
CA TYR A 190 -21.99 -1.88 0.23
C TYR A 190 -22.43 -3.13 1.00
N TRP A 191 -23.64 -3.13 1.58
CA TRP A 191 -24.21 -4.30 2.26
C TRP A 191 -24.30 -5.53 1.36
N LYS A 192 -24.78 -5.36 0.14
CA LYS A 192 -24.87 -6.44 -0.86
C LYS A 192 -23.51 -7.12 -1.12
N HIS A 193 -22.42 -6.40 -0.90
CA HIS A 193 -21.07 -6.87 -1.18
C HIS A 193 -20.30 -7.27 0.09
N MET A 194 -20.94 -7.44 1.24
CA MET A 194 -20.30 -7.82 2.50
C MET A 194 -19.39 -9.06 2.38
N GLY A 195 -19.75 -10.04 1.56
CA GLY A 195 -18.94 -11.24 1.34
C GLY A 195 -17.52 -10.97 0.84
N TYR A 196 -17.26 -9.82 0.18
CA TYR A 196 -15.91 -9.44 -0.24
C TYR A 196 -14.99 -9.11 0.93
N VAL A 197 -15.50 -8.88 2.14
CA VAL A 197 -14.68 -8.70 3.34
C VAL A 197 -13.82 -9.94 3.60
N LEU A 198 -14.31 -11.14 3.27
CA LEU A 198 -13.54 -12.37 3.39
C LEU A 198 -12.33 -12.39 2.45
N LEU A 199 -12.41 -11.74 1.30
CA LEU A 199 -11.33 -11.70 0.31
C LEU A 199 -10.34 -10.53 0.52
N LEU A 200 -10.67 -9.57 1.38
CA LEU A 200 -9.80 -8.41 1.63
C LEU A 200 -8.41 -8.79 2.15
N PRO A 201 -8.23 -9.77 3.05
CA PRO A 201 -6.89 -10.18 3.47
C PRO A 201 -6.03 -10.67 2.29
N LEU A 202 -6.61 -11.39 1.33
CA LEU A 202 -5.91 -11.86 0.12
C LEU A 202 -5.59 -10.69 -0.83
N PHE A 203 -6.52 -9.77 -1.02
CA PHE A 203 -6.28 -8.57 -1.79
C PHE A 203 -5.15 -7.72 -1.18
N ASN A 204 -5.18 -7.51 0.13
CA ASN A 204 -4.13 -6.81 0.84
C ASN A 204 -2.78 -7.54 0.81
N PHE A 205 -2.79 -8.87 0.72
CA PHE A 205 -1.57 -9.65 0.50
C PHE A 205 -0.96 -9.35 -0.88
N LEU A 206 -1.77 -9.28 -1.93
CA LEU A 206 -1.31 -8.88 -3.26
C LEU A 206 -0.76 -7.44 -3.25
N VAL A 207 -1.51 -6.50 -2.68
CA VAL A 207 -1.11 -5.09 -2.57
C VAL A 207 0.19 -4.93 -1.77
N PHE A 208 0.44 -5.80 -0.79
CA PHE A 208 1.69 -5.83 -0.03
C PHE A 208 2.92 -5.96 -0.95
N PHE A 209 2.93 -6.91 -1.89
CA PHE A 209 4.06 -7.07 -2.81
C PHE A 209 4.27 -5.85 -3.71
N ILE A 210 3.19 -5.22 -4.17
CA ILE A 210 3.27 -3.97 -4.93
C ILE A 210 3.92 -2.87 -4.09
N ARG A 211 3.60 -2.77 -2.81
CA ARG A 211 4.21 -1.80 -1.90
C ARG A 211 5.67 -2.08 -1.60
N VAL A 212 6.03 -3.36 -1.43
CA VAL A 212 7.44 -3.75 -1.29
C VAL A 212 8.24 -3.34 -2.53
N ALA A 213 7.72 -3.57 -3.73
CA ALA A 213 8.34 -3.07 -4.95
C ALA A 213 8.49 -1.54 -4.93
N GLY A 214 7.47 -0.81 -4.46
CA GLY A 214 7.55 0.65 -4.27
C GLY A 214 8.65 1.08 -3.29
N ILE A 215 8.85 0.35 -2.20
CA ILE A 215 9.95 0.59 -1.24
C ILE A 215 11.30 0.39 -1.90
N ILE A 216 11.49 -0.73 -2.60
CA ILE A 216 12.75 -1.04 -3.30
C ILE A 216 13.06 0.03 -4.36
N ASN A 217 12.06 0.41 -5.15
CA ASN A 217 12.22 1.42 -6.19
C ASN A 217 12.51 2.82 -5.63
N SER A 218 12.04 3.12 -4.41
CA SER A 218 12.34 4.38 -3.74
C SER A 218 13.82 4.52 -3.33
N ILE A 219 14.53 3.40 -3.17
CA ILE A 219 15.96 3.39 -2.85
C ILE A 219 16.80 3.70 -4.09
N ASN A 220 16.35 3.24 -5.25
CA ASN A 220 17.14 3.23 -6.48
C ASN A 220 16.89 4.43 -7.42
N SER A 221 15.84 5.19 -7.21
CA SER A 221 15.48 6.30 -8.10
C SER A 221 14.81 7.44 -7.37
N ASP A 222 15.12 8.67 -7.81
CA ASP A 222 14.40 9.85 -7.37
C ASP A 222 12.92 9.80 -7.81
N SER A 223 12.09 10.54 -7.10
CA SER A 223 10.67 10.59 -7.39
C SER A 223 10.38 11.17 -8.77
N SER A 224 9.60 10.46 -9.53
CA SER A 224 9.08 10.94 -10.81
C SER A 224 7.58 10.63 -10.90
N TRP A 225 6.83 11.50 -11.53
CA TRP A 225 5.41 11.27 -11.82
C TRP A 225 5.17 10.03 -12.70
N ARG A 226 6.19 9.61 -13.47
CA ARG A 226 6.17 8.41 -14.30
C ARG A 226 6.79 7.25 -13.54
N THR A 227 5.96 6.46 -12.88
CA THR A 227 6.35 5.14 -12.37
C THR A 227 6.23 4.11 -13.50
N ASN A 228 7.17 3.18 -13.55
CA ASN A 228 7.09 2.06 -14.49
C ASN A 228 5.82 1.24 -14.25
N SER A 229 5.23 0.72 -15.32
CA SER A 229 4.13 -0.24 -15.19
C SER A 229 4.67 -1.61 -14.74
N LEU A 230 3.79 -2.46 -14.22
CA LEU A 230 4.14 -3.85 -13.90
C LEU A 230 4.70 -4.59 -15.13
N THR A 231 4.15 -4.29 -16.31
CA THR A 231 4.61 -4.89 -17.57
C THR A 231 6.03 -4.43 -17.93
N ASP A 232 6.35 -3.15 -17.72
CA ASP A 232 7.69 -2.62 -17.99
C ASP A 232 8.72 -3.24 -17.05
N GLU A 233 8.43 -3.32 -15.76
CA GLU A 233 9.32 -3.95 -14.76
C GLU A 233 9.51 -5.44 -15.03
N LYS A 234 8.45 -6.16 -15.40
CA LYS A 234 8.55 -7.56 -15.83
C LYS A 234 9.49 -7.71 -17.04
N ASN A 235 9.36 -6.85 -18.02
CA ASN A 235 10.20 -6.89 -19.22
C ASN A 235 11.69 -6.60 -18.90
N VAL A 236 11.95 -5.61 -18.04
CA VAL A 236 13.29 -5.33 -17.55
C VAL A 236 13.86 -6.52 -16.77
N PHE A 237 13.09 -7.09 -15.86
CA PHE A 237 13.49 -8.27 -15.09
C PHE A 237 13.80 -9.48 -15.97
N LEU A 238 12.96 -9.78 -16.97
CA LEU A 238 13.21 -10.85 -17.93
C LEU A 238 14.45 -10.59 -18.78
N LYS A 239 14.72 -9.32 -19.12
CA LYS A 239 15.93 -8.95 -19.86
C LYS A 239 17.18 -9.19 -19.00
N ILE A 240 17.15 -8.80 -17.72
CA ILE A 240 18.25 -9.04 -16.76
C ILE A 240 18.49 -10.54 -16.61
N ILE A 241 17.44 -11.34 -16.34
CA ILE A 241 17.57 -12.79 -16.23
C ILE A 241 18.20 -13.38 -17.49
N LYS A 242 17.69 -13.04 -18.67
CA LYS A 242 18.26 -13.53 -19.94
C LYS A 242 19.74 -13.14 -20.11
N GLN A 243 20.12 -11.98 -19.64
CA GLN A 243 21.49 -11.50 -19.70
C GLN A 243 22.40 -12.23 -18.71
N ASP A 244 22.00 -12.34 -17.45
CA ASP A 244 22.78 -12.95 -16.39
C ASP A 244 22.87 -14.48 -16.53
N PHE A 245 21.79 -15.10 -16.99
CA PHE A 245 21.71 -16.54 -17.23
C PHE A 245 21.99 -16.95 -18.68
N ARG A 246 22.54 -16.06 -19.51
CA ARG A 246 22.81 -16.34 -20.92
C ARG A 246 23.65 -17.62 -21.13
N LYS A 247 24.71 -17.81 -20.34
CA LYS A 247 25.59 -18.98 -20.44
C LYS A 247 24.86 -20.29 -20.00
N PRO A 248 24.20 -20.36 -18.83
CA PRO A 248 23.40 -21.53 -18.45
C PRO A 248 22.26 -21.84 -19.42
N LEU A 249 21.54 -20.82 -19.93
CA LEU A 249 20.46 -21.03 -20.89
C LEU A 249 20.96 -21.58 -22.23
N ALA A 250 22.06 -21.05 -22.76
CA ALA A 250 22.69 -21.56 -23.97
C ALA A 250 23.19 -23.01 -23.80
N PHE A 251 23.67 -23.37 -22.63
CA PHE A 251 24.05 -24.75 -22.30
C PHE A 251 22.83 -25.68 -22.28
N LEU A 252 21.73 -25.27 -21.67
CA LEU A 252 20.48 -26.05 -21.65
C LEU A 252 19.87 -26.20 -23.05
N GLU A 253 19.90 -25.16 -23.89
CA GLU A 253 19.48 -25.26 -25.30
C GLU A 253 20.34 -26.25 -26.08
N LYS A 254 21.66 -26.23 -25.87
CA LYS A 254 22.57 -27.18 -26.49
C LYS A 254 22.31 -28.63 -26.06
N LEU A 255 22.04 -28.85 -24.79
CA LEU A 255 21.62 -30.18 -24.30
C LEU A 255 20.31 -30.63 -24.95
N ARG A 256 19.30 -29.74 -25.00
CA ARG A 256 18.02 -30.04 -25.63
C ARG A 256 18.14 -30.41 -27.11
N THR A 257 18.98 -29.71 -27.87
CA THR A 257 19.24 -30.07 -29.27
C THR A 257 19.94 -31.43 -29.42
N ILE A 258 20.84 -31.79 -28.50
CA ILE A 258 21.49 -33.10 -28.52
C ILE A 258 20.45 -34.22 -28.27
N PHE A 259 19.62 -34.07 -27.25
CA PHE A 259 18.58 -35.08 -26.95
C PHE A 259 17.51 -35.21 -28.06
N ASN A 260 17.08 -34.10 -28.67
CA ASN A 260 16.10 -34.17 -29.75
C ASN A 260 16.69 -34.81 -31.03
N ASN A 261 18.01 -34.64 -31.30
CA ASN A 261 18.65 -35.25 -32.46
C ASN A 261 18.88 -36.79 -32.27
N GLU A 262 18.96 -37.28 -31.01
CA GLU A 262 19.02 -38.70 -30.73
C GLU A 262 17.67 -39.39 -30.92
N GLU A 263 16.55 -38.71 -30.74
CA GLU A 263 15.19 -39.25 -31.01
C GLU A 263 14.85 -39.32 -32.51
N GLU A 264 15.50 -38.57 -33.39
CA GLU A 264 15.29 -38.60 -34.84
C GLU A 264 16.16 -39.68 -35.55
N THR A 265 17.13 -40.24 -34.86
CA THR A 265 18.09 -41.22 -35.44
C THR A 265 17.93 -42.63 -34.93
N GLY A 266 16.95 -42.94 -34.09
CA GLY A 266 16.56 -44.27 -33.58
C GLY A 266 15.19 -44.68 -34.10
#